data_caf1a28003b7f131734d936c7202588c
#
_entry.id   caf1a28003b7f131734d936c7202588c
#
_cell.length_a   1.000
_cell.length_b   1.000
_cell.length_c   1.000
_cell.angle_alpha   90.00
_cell.angle_beta   90.00
_cell.angle_gamma   90.00
#
_symmetry.space_group_name_H-M   'P 1'
#
loop_
_entity.id
_entity.type
_entity.pdbx_description
1 polymer ?
#
loop_
_entity_poly.entity_id
_entity_poly.type
_entity_poly.pdbx_seq_one_letter_code
_entity_poly.pdbx_strand_id
1 'polypeptide(L)'
;MKKMLAILLVLAIVCTGVFAQGSSESKKSDTVKIGALIRNLNEQFVKDYADNLKKLAAEKGVELNLQDAQGDVARQLDQLNTLITQGYTHFVIIPQDTSVTEQMAKQIKAAGGGAAFSNIQPSVEALKVGKDFYLASSPELVAGQYQAQIIDEYFSKYPAKAPGKVLNLLYLQGQLGHPAQISREAGLIDTLTSLGYTVNFIARDTADWSPDKAQEKMDTWLAAHSGKFNLVVAQNDGMALGAVESLITNGLV
;
A
#
# COMPACT_ATOMS: atom_id res chain seq x y z
N MET A 1 45.94 61.83 32.77
CA MET A 1 45.99 60.63 31.98
C MET A 1 45.28 59.43 32.65
N LYS A 2 45.45 59.11 33.91
CA LYS A 2 44.77 57.93 34.54
C LYS A 2 43.24 58.08 34.68
N LYS A 3 42.67 59.27 34.78
CA LYS A 3 41.21 59.50 34.87
C LYS A 3 40.49 59.40 33.49
N MET A 4 41.18 59.72 32.41
CA MET A 4 40.66 59.56 31.06
C MET A 4 40.63 58.10 30.61
N LEU A 5 41.55 57.29 31.10
CA LEU A 5 41.59 55.85 30.77
C LEU A 5 40.44 55.06 31.43
N ALA A 6 40.04 55.52 32.67
CA ALA A 6 38.89 54.88 33.36
C ALA A 6 37.54 55.19 32.71
N ILE A 7 37.40 56.41 32.13
CA ILE A 7 36.16 56.78 31.41
C ILE A 7 36.01 55.99 30.06
N LEU A 8 37.13 55.76 29.34
CA LEU A 8 37.14 54.96 28.12
C LEU A 8 36.84 53.53 28.41
N LEU A 9 37.25 52.94 29.54
CA LEU A 9 36.97 51.58 29.94
C LEU A 9 35.48 51.38 30.33
N VAL A 10 34.86 52.39 30.98
CA VAL A 10 33.42 52.31 31.31
C VAL A 10 32.54 52.50 30.09
N LEU A 11 32.94 53.34 29.11
CA LEU A 11 32.20 53.42 27.83
C LEU A 11 32.28 52.15 27.00
N ALA A 12 33.39 51.40 27.03
CA ALA A 12 33.53 50.12 26.32
C ALA A 12 32.62 49.02 26.94
N ILE A 13 32.37 49.06 28.26
CA ILE A 13 31.49 48.09 28.93
C ILE A 13 30.01 48.41 28.68
N VAL A 14 29.65 49.68 28.51
CA VAL A 14 28.25 50.09 28.23
C VAL A 14 27.86 49.78 26.77
N CYS A 15 28.79 49.81 25.83
CA CYS A 15 28.50 49.46 24.42
C CYS A 15 28.38 47.95 24.17
N THR A 16 28.86 47.06 25.06
CA THR A 16 28.71 45.63 24.93
C THR A 16 27.40 45.09 25.52
N GLY A 17 26.65 45.90 26.27
CA GLY A 17 25.37 45.52 26.90
C GLY A 17 24.13 45.73 26.02
N VAL A 18 24.22 46.36 24.84
CA VAL A 18 23.05 46.71 24.03
C VAL A 18 22.87 45.76 22.83
N PHE A 19 23.81 44.84 22.55
CA PHE A 19 23.66 43.83 21.50
C PHE A 19 23.27 42.43 22.00
N ALA A 20 22.89 42.30 23.29
CA ALA A 20 22.24 41.09 23.78
C ALA A 20 20.71 41.25 23.69
N GLN A 21 20.22 41.81 22.59
CA GLN A 21 18.80 41.76 22.27
C GLN A 21 18.57 40.52 21.43
N GLY A 22 18.12 39.51 22.14
CA GLY A 22 17.50 38.29 21.69
C GLY A 22 17.46 38.09 20.18
N SER A 23 18.43 37.36 19.61
CA SER A 23 18.03 36.42 18.58
C SER A 23 17.02 35.50 19.27
N SER A 24 15.73 35.80 19.12
CA SER A 24 14.75 34.72 19.16
C SER A 24 15.27 33.73 18.15
N GLU A 25 15.92 32.66 18.61
CA GLU A 25 15.96 31.44 17.85
C GLU A 25 14.52 31.17 17.50
N SER A 26 14.14 31.54 16.27
CA SER A 26 12.99 30.94 15.65
C SER A 26 13.32 29.47 15.76
N LYS A 27 12.62 28.73 16.62
CA LYS A 27 12.60 27.29 16.58
C LYS A 27 12.33 26.99 15.11
N LYS A 28 13.39 26.66 14.36
CA LYS A 28 13.24 26.02 13.07
C LYS A 28 12.36 24.85 13.41
N SER A 29 11.11 24.90 13.02
CA SER A 29 10.22 23.76 13.08
C SER A 29 10.95 22.71 12.25
N ASP A 30 11.62 21.77 12.93
CA ASP A 30 12.28 20.68 12.21
C ASP A 30 11.19 20.02 11.38
N THR A 31 11.27 20.19 10.07
CA THR A 31 10.31 19.60 9.14
C THR A 31 10.32 18.09 9.38
N VAL A 32 9.18 17.52 9.69
CA VAL A 32 9.05 16.08 9.91
C VAL A 32 9.47 15.37 8.61
N LYS A 33 10.42 14.44 8.74
CA LYS A 33 10.95 13.65 7.64
C LYS A 33 10.36 12.24 7.67
N ILE A 34 9.76 11.81 6.58
CA ILE A 34 9.18 10.48 6.42
C ILE A 34 9.83 9.78 5.22
N GLY A 35 10.37 8.58 5.45
CA GLY A 35 10.76 7.66 4.40
C GLY A 35 9.56 6.84 3.94
N ALA A 36 9.28 6.76 2.65
CA ALA A 36 8.26 5.87 2.10
C ALA A 36 8.93 4.76 1.28
N LEU A 37 8.78 3.53 1.71
CA LEU A 37 9.33 2.35 1.05
C LEU A 37 8.20 1.61 0.34
N ILE A 38 8.17 1.72 -0.98
CA ILE A 38 7.10 1.21 -1.82
C ILE A 38 7.58 -0.03 -2.57
N ARG A 39 6.77 -1.10 -2.57
CA ARG A 39 7.17 -2.40 -3.13
C ARG A 39 7.38 -2.37 -4.64
N ASN A 40 6.45 -1.79 -5.40
CA ASN A 40 6.51 -1.76 -6.87
C ASN A 40 5.50 -0.75 -7.43
N LEU A 41 5.96 0.31 -8.06
CA LEU A 41 5.14 1.36 -8.67
C LEU A 41 4.51 0.94 -10.02
N ASN A 42 4.85 -0.22 -10.56
CA ASN A 42 4.20 -0.73 -11.77
C ASN A 42 2.77 -1.26 -11.51
N GLU A 43 2.40 -1.45 -10.24
CA GLU A 43 1.04 -1.81 -9.85
C GLU A 43 0.20 -0.53 -9.70
N GLN A 44 -0.91 -0.43 -10.44
CA GLN A 44 -1.73 0.79 -10.49
C GLN A 44 -2.17 1.24 -9.09
N PHE A 45 -2.68 0.33 -8.25
CA PHE A 45 -3.07 0.65 -6.88
C PHE A 45 -1.90 1.23 -6.06
N VAL A 46 -0.72 0.63 -6.17
CA VAL A 46 0.48 1.07 -5.44
C VAL A 46 0.95 2.43 -5.92
N LYS A 47 0.86 2.68 -7.23
CA LYS A 47 1.15 3.99 -7.83
C LYS A 47 0.19 5.06 -7.32
N ASP A 48 -1.13 4.80 -7.35
CA ASP A 48 -2.15 5.74 -6.86
C ASP A 48 -1.98 6.03 -5.37
N TYR A 49 -1.65 5.00 -4.58
CA TYR A 49 -1.30 5.16 -3.17
C TYR A 49 -0.10 6.09 -2.98
N ALA A 50 0.99 5.87 -3.74
CA ALA A 50 2.20 6.68 -3.67
C ALA A 50 1.96 8.14 -4.06
N ASP A 51 1.15 8.39 -5.08
CA ASP A 51 0.81 9.74 -5.54
C ASP A 51 -0.07 10.47 -4.51
N ASN A 52 -1.04 9.79 -3.91
CA ASN A 52 -1.82 10.35 -2.80
C ASN A 52 -0.96 10.60 -1.54
N LEU A 53 0.01 9.73 -1.24
CA LEU A 53 0.95 9.94 -0.14
C LEU A 53 1.80 11.19 -0.35
N LYS A 54 2.32 11.42 -1.57
CA LYS A 54 3.05 12.64 -1.93
C LYS A 54 2.19 13.90 -1.75
N LYS A 55 0.94 13.85 -2.24
CA LYS A 55 -0.02 14.95 -2.10
C LYS A 55 -0.27 15.27 -0.62
N LEU A 56 -0.55 14.25 0.19
CA LEU A 56 -0.81 14.41 1.61
C LEU A 56 0.42 14.96 2.36
N ALA A 57 1.62 14.50 2.03
CA ALA A 57 2.86 15.00 2.60
C ALA A 57 3.05 16.49 2.32
N ALA A 58 2.80 16.92 1.08
CA ALA A 58 2.86 18.34 0.70
C ALA A 58 1.82 19.18 1.47
N GLU A 59 0.59 18.72 1.58
CA GLU A 59 -0.47 19.38 2.34
C GLU A 59 -0.16 19.51 3.83
N LYS A 60 0.57 18.54 4.40
CA LYS A 60 0.96 18.52 5.81
C LYS A 60 2.30 19.19 6.09
N GLY A 61 3.01 19.66 5.05
CA GLY A 61 4.35 20.24 5.22
C GLY A 61 5.41 19.23 5.69
N VAL A 62 5.28 17.97 5.29
CA VAL A 62 6.18 16.86 5.62
C VAL A 62 7.18 16.67 4.48
N GLU A 63 8.46 16.51 4.80
CA GLU A 63 9.48 16.07 3.84
C GLU A 63 9.33 14.57 3.61
N LEU A 64 8.86 14.19 2.43
CA LEU A 64 8.67 12.79 2.04
C LEU A 64 9.77 12.35 1.07
N ASN A 65 10.51 11.30 1.41
CA ASN A 65 11.44 10.62 0.51
C ASN A 65 10.86 9.24 0.15
N LEU A 66 10.36 9.13 -1.08
CA LEU A 66 9.72 7.91 -1.57
C LEU A 66 10.69 7.11 -2.43
N GLN A 67 10.84 5.84 -2.09
CA GLN A 67 11.69 4.86 -2.75
C GLN A 67 10.86 3.71 -3.33
N ASP A 68 11.14 3.32 -4.56
CA ASP A 68 10.53 2.17 -5.23
C ASP A 68 11.49 0.98 -5.22
N ALA A 69 11.08 -0.11 -4.60
CA ALA A 69 11.85 -1.35 -4.54
C ALA A 69 11.83 -2.13 -5.87
N GLN A 70 10.91 -1.80 -6.78
CA GLN A 70 10.76 -2.47 -8.08
C GLN A 70 10.60 -3.99 -7.98
N GLY A 71 9.95 -4.48 -6.93
CA GLY A 71 9.74 -5.89 -6.71
C GLY A 71 10.91 -6.63 -6.04
N ASP A 72 11.97 -5.94 -5.63
CA ASP A 72 13.19 -6.52 -5.07
C ASP A 72 13.29 -6.27 -3.56
N VAL A 73 13.34 -7.35 -2.78
CA VAL A 73 13.42 -7.33 -1.31
C VAL A 73 14.75 -6.74 -0.83
N ALA A 74 15.87 -7.13 -1.46
CA ALA A 74 17.19 -6.66 -1.06
C ALA A 74 17.30 -5.15 -1.30
N ARG A 75 16.81 -4.66 -2.44
CA ARG A 75 16.72 -3.24 -2.74
C ARG A 75 15.91 -2.49 -1.69
N GLN A 76 14.76 -3.03 -1.26
CA GLN A 76 13.94 -2.37 -0.23
C GLN A 76 14.68 -2.24 1.10
N LEU A 77 15.43 -3.26 1.51
CA LEU A 77 16.26 -3.22 2.71
C LEU A 77 17.43 -2.22 2.58
N ASP A 78 18.08 -2.15 1.43
CA ASP A 78 19.14 -1.17 1.18
C ASP A 78 18.61 0.27 1.18
N GLN A 79 17.42 0.50 0.63
CA GLN A 79 16.72 1.79 0.67
C GLN A 79 16.40 2.20 2.11
N LEU A 80 15.93 1.26 2.95
CA LEU A 80 15.69 1.51 4.37
C LEU A 80 16.98 1.95 5.07
N ASN A 81 18.07 1.19 4.90
CA ASN A 81 19.36 1.50 5.52
C ASN A 81 19.89 2.88 5.06
N THR A 82 19.75 3.18 3.78
CA THR A 82 20.15 4.48 3.22
C THR A 82 19.37 5.62 3.85
N LEU A 83 18.05 5.52 3.96
CA LEU A 83 17.22 6.55 4.57
C LEU A 83 17.50 6.72 6.06
N ILE A 84 17.71 5.63 6.80
CA ILE A 84 18.12 5.71 8.22
C ILE A 84 19.45 6.47 8.34
N THR A 85 20.42 6.18 7.47
CA THR A 85 21.73 6.88 7.48
C THR A 85 21.58 8.37 7.14
N GLN A 86 20.58 8.74 6.34
CA GLN A 86 20.22 10.13 6.02
C GLN A 86 19.41 10.83 7.13
N GLY A 87 19.15 10.14 8.26
CA GLY A 87 18.47 10.70 9.42
C GLY A 87 16.93 10.59 9.37
N TYR A 88 16.37 9.78 8.46
CA TYR A 88 14.95 9.44 8.52
C TYR A 88 14.71 8.43 9.63
N THR A 89 13.74 8.68 10.48
CA THR A 89 13.37 7.80 11.60
C THR A 89 11.94 7.29 11.51
N HIS A 90 11.08 7.94 10.73
CA HIS A 90 9.68 7.57 10.57
C HIS A 90 9.42 7.09 9.14
N PHE A 91 8.67 6.01 9.03
CA PHE A 91 8.50 5.33 7.74
C PHE A 91 7.04 4.97 7.46
N VAL A 92 6.67 5.02 6.17
CA VAL A 92 5.49 4.37 5.61
C VAL A 92 6.00 3.25 4.69
N ILE A 93 5.57 2.01 4.92
CA ILE A 93 6.13 0.85 4.25
C ILE A 93 5.02 -0.01 3.65
N ILE A 94 5.04 -0.19 2.32
CA ILE A 94 4.38 -1.31 1.66
C ILE A 94 5.47 -2.37 1.46
N PRO A 95 5.51 -3.42 2.29
CA PRO A 95 6.62 -4.38 2.23
C PRO A 95 6.56 -5.22 0.96
N GLN A 96 7.73 -5.51 0.38
CA GLN A 96 7.84 -6.43 -0.74
C GLN A 96 7.65 -7.87 -0.29
N ASP A 97 8.15 -8.20 0.92
CA ASP A 97 8.01 -9.52 1.53
C ASP A 97 7.76 -9.37 3.04
N THR A 98 6.81 -10.13 3.56
CA THR A 98 6.46 -10.08 4.99
C THR A 98 7.54 -10.69 5.89
N SER A 99 8.39 -11.58 5.38
CA SER A 99 9.44 -12.26 6.12
C SER A 99 10.53 -11.32 6.66
N VAL A 100 10.75 -10.17 5.99
CA VAL A 100 11.78 -9.18 6.40
C VAL A 100 11.22 -8.04 7.25
N THR A 101 9.92 -8.00 7.49
CA THR A 101 9.27 -6.86 8.17
C THR A 101 9.68 -6.71 9.63
N GLU A 102 9.95 -7.81 10.32
CA GLU A 102 10.46 -7.78 11.70
C GLU A 102 11.88 -7.17 11.75
N GLN A 103 12.75 -7.55 10.80
CA GLN A 103 14.08 -6.97 10.66
C GLN A 103 14.00 -5.47 10.39
N MET A 104 13.14 -5.04 9.45
CA MET A 104 12.92 -3.61 9.15
C MET A 104 12.47 -2.85 10.40
N ALA A 105 11.49 -3.37 11.13
CA ALA A 105 10.98 -2.74 12.34
C ALA A 105 12.06 -2.61 13.42
N LYS A 106 12.90 -3.64 13.63
CA LYS A 106 14.04 -3.59 14.57
C LYS A 106 15.07 -2.53 14.17
N GLN A 107 15.40 -2.39 12.89
CA GLN A 107 16.33 -1.37 12.40
C GLN A 107 15.76 0.05 12.63
N ILE A 108 14.49 0.29 12.30
CA ILE A 108 13.81 1.57 12.53
C ILE A 108 13.77 1.92 14.01
N LYS A 109 13.45 0.96 14.88
CA LYS A 109 13.45 1.17 16.32
C LYS A 109 14.84 1.52 16.86
N ALA A 110 15.87 0.83 16.38
CA ALA A 110 17.26 1.11 16.74
C ALA A 110 17.70 2.53 16.34
N ALA A 111 17.12 3.07 15.26
CA ALA A 111 17.29 4.46 14.84
C ALA A 111 16.41 5.47 15.64
N GLY A 112 15.67 5.00 16.64
CA GLY A 112 14.80 5.83 17.49
C GLY A 112 13.47 6.22 16.86
N GLY A 113 13.01 5.46 15.85
CA GLY A 113 11.84 5.79 15.06
C GLY A 113 10.67 4.80 15.14
N GLY A 114 9.74 4.95 14.21
CA GLY A 114 8.55 4.12 14.05
C GLY A 114 8.12 3.97 12.60
N ALA A 115 7.19 3.05 12.35
CA ALA A 115 6.67 2.80 11.01
C ALA A 115 5.18 2.50 10.99
N ALA A 116 4.52 2.93 9.92
CA ALA A 116 3.21 2.45 9.50
C ALA A 116 3.40 1.49 8.32
N PHE A 117 3.18 0.20 8.55
CA PHE A 117 3.04 -0.76 7.46
C PHE A 117 1.68 -0.56 6.81
N SER A 118 1.64 -0.60 5.50
CA SER A 118 0.43 -0.30 4.73
C SER A 118 0.17 -1.34 3.65
N ASN A 119 -1.09 -1.53 3.30
CA ASN A 119 -1.57 -2.48 2.29
C ASN A 119 -1.27 -3.95 2.63
N ILE A 120 -0.01 -4.35 2.80
CA ILE A 120 0.39 -5.71 3.11
C ILE A 120 0.63 -5.85 4.62
N GLN A 121 0.00 -6.84 5.22
CA GLN A 121 0.15 -7.12 6.64
C GLN A 121 1.58 -7.60 6.94
N PRO A 122 2.32 -6.92 7.83
CA PRO A 122 3.64 -7.37 8.26
C PRO A 122 3.52 -8.59 9.20
N SER A 123 4.65 -9.17 9.58
CA SER A 123 4.65 -10.16 10.66
C SER A 123 4.09 -9.57 11.98
N VAL A 124 3.50 -10.41 12.80
CA VAL A 124 2.99 -9.99 14.12
C VAL A 124 4.13 -9.45 14.99
N GLU A 125 5.32 -10.02 14.85
CA GLU A 125 6.54 -9.63 15.56
C GLU A 125 6.99 -8.22 15.17
N ALA A 126 6.85 -7.84 13.90
CA ALA A 126 7.15 -6.47 13.45
C ALA A 126 6.31 -5.41 14.18
N LEU A 127 5.02 -5.68 14.39
CA LEU A 127 4.12 -4.78 15.11
C LEU A 127 4.39 -4.73 16.62
N LYS A 128 4.97 -5.80 17.19
CA LYS A 128 5.33 -5.87 18.61
C LYS A 128 6.69 -5.26 18.95
N VAL A 129 7.48 -4.85 17.96
CA VAL A 129 8.82 -4.27 18.18
C VAL A 129 8.76 -3.01 19.06
N GLY A 130 7.71 -2.21 18.93
CA GLY A 130 7.50 -1.00 19.74
C GLY A 130 6.08 -0.45 19.60
N LYS A 131 5.77 0.56 20.43
CA LYS A 131 4.45 1.21 20.43
C LYS A 131 4.19 2.07 19.19
N ASP A 132 5.22 2.41 18.45
CA ASP A 132 5.15 3.31 17.27
C ASP A 132 5.20 2.51 15.95
N PHE A 133 4.73 1.25 15.99
CA PHE A 133 4.60 0.39 14.82
C PHE A 133 3.14 0.02 14.59
N TYR A 134 2.62 0.36 13.41
CA TYR A 134 1.20 0.29 13.08
C TYR A 134 0.97 -0.47 11.78
N LEU A 135 -0.24 -0.97 11.61
CA LEU A 135 -0.77 -1.48 10.34
C LEU A 135 -1.94 -0.60 9.90
N ALA A 136 -1.87 -0.11 8.67
CA ALA A 136 -2.96 0.55 7.95
C ALA A 136 -3.30 -0.27 6.71
N SER A 137 -4.29 -1.17 6.82
CA SER A 137 -4.70 -2.06 5.74
C SER A 137 -6.21 -2.28 5.78
N SER A 138 -6.79 -2.70 4.65
CA SER A 138 -8.15 -3.20 4.59
C SER A 138 -8.19 -4.68 5.02
N PRO A 139 -9.30 -5.15 5.61
CA PRO A 139 -9.47 -6.56 5.92
C PRO A 139 -9.77 -7.35 4.64
N GLU A 140 -8.76 -8.01 4.09
CA GLU A 140 -8.82 -8.68 2.78
C GLU A 140 -9.88 -9.79 2.70
N LEU A 141 -10.14 -10.48 3.81
CA LEU A 141 -11.24 -11.45 3.91
C LEU A 141 -12.60 -10.77 3.66
N VAL A 142 -12.80 -9.59 4.27
CA VAL A 142 -14.05 -8.82 4.13
C VAL A 142 -14.22 -8.29 2.71
N ALA A 143 -13.13 -7.95 2.01
CA ALA A 143 -13.19 -7.57 0.60
C ALA A 143 -13.76 -8.73 -0.26
N GLY A 144 -13.33 -9.97 -0.03
CA GLY A 144 -13.90 -11.15 -0.67
C GLY A 144 -15.38 -11.38 -0.30
N GLN A 145 -15.76 -11.16 0.97
CA GLN A 145 -17.14 -11.25 1.42
C GLN A 145 -18.05 -10.23 0.73
N TYR A 146 -17.61 -8.97 0.60
CA TYR A 146 -18.35 -7.94 -0.14
C TYR A 146 -18.51 -8.30 -1.62
N GLN A 147 -17.48 -8.86 -2.24
CA GLN A 147 -17.55 -9.33 -3.61
C GLN A 147 -18.63 -10.42 -3.77
N ALA A 148 -18.71 -11.36 -2.82
CA ALA A 148 -19.77 -12.37 -2.80
C ALA A 148 -21.17 -11.78 -2.61
N GLN A 149 -21.31 -10.75 -1.76
CA GLN A 149 -22.59 -10.07 -1.56
C GLN A 149 -23.06 -9.35 -2.82
N ILE A 150 -22.17 -8.66 -3.54
CA ILE A 150 -22.49 -8.02 -4.83
C ILE A 150 -22.94 -9.07 -5.86
N ILE A 151 -22.29 -10.23 -5.90
CA ILE A 151 -22.65 -11.34 -6.77
C ILE A 151 -24.04 -11.88 -6.41
N ASP A 152 -24.31 -12.11 -5.12
CA ASP A 152 -25.62 -12.57 -4.65
C ASP A 152 -26.73 -11.57 -4.97
N GLU A 153 -26.50 -10.29 -4.75
CA GLU A 153 -27.46 -9.23 -5.09
C GLU A 153 -27.82 -9.26 -6.59
N TYR A 154 -26.79 -9.40 -7.46
CA TYR A 154 -26.99 -9.47 -8.89
C TYR A 154 -27.80 -10.71 -9.31
N PHE A 155 -27.42 -11.89 -8.85
CA PHE A 155 -28.10 -13.13 -9.26
C PHE A 155 -29.44 -13.34 -8.55
N SER A 156 -29.66 -12.76 -7.38
CA SER A 156 -30.96 -12.68 -6.75
C SER A 156 -31.95 -11.84 -7.58
N LYS A 157 -31.45 -10.76 -8.20
CA LYS A 157 -32.24 -9.94 -9.12
C LYS A 157 -32.45 -10.60 -10.50
N TYR A 158 -31.50 -11.42 -10.94
CA TYR A 158 -31.50 -12.07 -12.25
C TYR A 158 -31.30 -13.60 -12.14
N PRO A 159 -32.20 -14.33 -11.47
CA PRO A 159 -31.99 -15.75 -11.14
C PRO A 159 -31.85 -16.66 -12.37
N ALA A 160 -32.44 -16.26 -13.51
CA ALA A 160 -32.30 -17.02 -14.77
C ALA A 160 -30.84 -17.04 -15.30
N LYS A 161 -29.95 -16.12 -14.84
CA LYS A 161 -28.56 -16.09 -15.25
C LYS A 161 -27.68 -17.06 -14.44
N ALA A 162 -28.18 -17.58 -13.29
CA ALA A 162 -27.54 -18.63 -12.51
C ALA A 162 -28.59 -19.68 -12.07
N PRO A 163 -29.09 -20.51 -13.01
CA PRO A 163 -30.08 -21.52 -12.69
C PRO A 163 -29.59 -22.47 -11.60
N GLY A 164 -30.41 -22.72 -10.58
CA GLY A 164 -30.05 -23.59 -9.45
C GLY A 164 -28.93 -23.03 -8.57
N LYS A 165 -28.66 -21.70 -8.62
CA LYS A 165 -27.54 -21.04 -7.94
C LYS A 165 -26.18 -21.65 -8.34
N VAL A 166 -25.99 -22.05 -9.59
CA VAL A 166 -24.70 -22.56 -10.10
C VAL A 166 -23.93 -21.43 -10.76
N LEU A 167 -22.75 -21.17 -10.24
CA LEU A 167 -21.80 -20.18 -10.73
C LEU A 167 -20.62 -20.90 -11.39
N ASN A 168 -20.48 -20.67 -12.69
CA ASN A 168 -19.37 -21.16 -13.50
C ASN A 168 -18.40 -19.99 -13.74
N LEU A 169 -17.27 -19.98 -13.04
CA LEU A 169 -16.35 -18.86 -12.93
C LEU A 169 -15.18 -18.95 -13.89
N LEU A 170 -14.88 -17.81 -14.54
CA LEU A 170 -13.52 -17.47 -14.95
C LEU A 170 -12.92 -16.61 -13.83
N TYR A 171 -11.85 -17.06 -13.18
CA TYR A 171 -11.35 -16.46 -11.95
C TYR A 171 -9.91 -15.98 -12.09
N LEU A 172 -9.73 -14.65 -12.09
CA LEU A 172 -8.44 -13.97 -12.19
C LEU A 172 -7.88 -13.71 -10.78
N GLN A 173 -6.82 -14.44 -10.45
CA GLN A 173 -6.14 -14.30 -9.17
C GLN A 173 -5.06 -13.21 -9.22
N GLY A 174 -4.83 -12.56 -8.08
CA GLY A 174 -3.63 -11.81 -7.86
C GLY A 174 -2.39 -12.69 -7.76
N GLN A 175 -1.26 -12.12 -7.38
CA GLN A 175 -0.01 -12.84 -7.22
C GLN A 175 -0.19 -14.03 -6.26
N LEU A 176 0.16 -15.24 -6.73
CA LEU A 176 -0.01 -16.45 -5.93
C LEU A 176 0.80 -16.41 -4.64
N GLY A 177 0.17 -16.84 -3.54
CA GLY A 177 0.78 -16.82 -2.21
C GLY A 177 0.73 -15.44 -1.52
N HIS A 178 0.25 -14.40 -2.19
CA HIS A 178 0.05 -13.10 -1.56
C HIS A 178 -1.10 -13.17 -0.54
N PRO A 179 -0.96 -12.61 0.67
CA PRO A 179 -2.00 -12.67 1.72
C PRO A 179 -3.38 -12.19 1.24
N ALA A 180 -3.44 -11.11 0.45
CA ALA A 180 -4.69 -10.62 -0.10
C ALA A 180 -5.32 -11.60 -1.10
N GLN A 181 -4.52 -12.27 -1.94
CA GLN A 181 -5.00 -13.28 -2.88
C GLN A 181 -5.69 -14.43 -2.14
N ILE A 182 -5.05 -14.95 -1.10
CA ILE A 182 -5.56 -16.06 -0.29
C ILE A 182 -6.84 -15.64 0.45
N SER A 183 -6.80 -14.50 1.13
CA SER A 183 -7.92 -14.06 1.97
C SER A 183 -9.14 -13.62 1.18
N ARG A 184 -8.96 -12.91 0.05
CA ARG A 184 -10.08 -12.51 -0.83
C ARG A 184 -10.76 -13.74 -1.44
N GLU A 185 -10.00 -14.74 -1.88
CA GLU A 185 -10.56 -15.97 -2.40
C GLU A 185 -11.36 -16.72 -1.32
N ALA A 186 -10.80 -16.90 -0.13
CA ALA A 186 -11.50 -17.54 0.99
C ALA A 186 -12.81 -16.80 1.32
N GLY A 187 -12.74 -15.47 1.50
CA GLY A 187 -13.92 -14.65 1.79
C GLY A 187 -15.00 -14.74 0.73
N LEU A 188 -14.62 -14.77 -0.55
CA LEU A 188 -15.55 -14.93 -1.67
C LEU A 188 -16.22 -16.33 -1.66
N ILE A 189 -15.40 -17.39 -1.67
CA ILE A 189 -15.91 -18.76 -1.85
C ILE A 189 -16.73 -19.22 -0.64
N ASP A 190 -16.24 -18.97 0.58
CA ASP A 190 -16.95 -19.35 1.80
C ASP A 190 -18.30 -18.64 1.90
N THR A 191 -18.35 -17.35 1.54
CA THR A 191 -19.59 -16.57 1.57
C THR A 191 -20.57 -17.03 0.50
N LEU A 192 -20.14 -17.23 -0.75
CA LEU A 192 -21.01 -17.75 -1.81
C LEU A 192 -21.56 -19.14 -1.45
N THR A 193 -20.72 -20.01 -0.89
CA THR A 193 -21.15 -21.34 -0.43
C THR A 193 -22.18 -21.23 0.69
N SER A 194 -22.00 -20.34 1.67
CA SER A 194 -22.94 -20.10 2.75
C SER A 194 -24.29 -19.53 2.27
N LEU A 195 -24.29 -18.80 1.16
CA LEU A 195 -25.48 -18.28 0.48
C LEU A 195 -26.17 -19.33 -0.41
N GLY A 196 -25.64 -20.56 -0.46
CA GLY A 196 -26.21 -21.70 -1.17
C GLY A 196 -25.83 -21.78 -2.66
N TYR A 197 -24.78 -21.07 -3.09
CA TYR A 197 -24.25 -21.21 -4.44
C TYR A 197 -23.32 -22.42 -4.56
N THR A 198 -23.41 -23.10 -5.72
CA THR A 198 -22.40 -24.06 -6.17
C THR A 198 -21.40 -23.31 -7.05
N VAL A 199 -20.13 -23.28 -6.66
CA VAL A 199 -19.07 -22.57 -7.38
C VAL A 199 -18.20 -23.55 -8.14
N ASN A 200 -18.16 -23.42 -9.47
CA ASN A 200 -17.32 -24.19 -10.38
C ASN A 200 -16.28 -23.28 -11.02
N PHE A 201 -15.02 -23.60 -10.90
CA PHE A 201 -13.97 -22.91 -11.65
C PHE A 201 -13.85 -23.52 -13.06
N ILE A 202 -14.30 -22.79 -14.08
CA ILE A 202 -14.11 -23.16 -15.50
C ILE A 202 -12.67 -22.89 -15.92
N ALA A 203 -12.14 -21.75 -15.48
CA ALA A 203 -10.72 -21.43 -15.54
C ALA A 203 -10.32 -20.59 -14.33
N ARG A 204 -9.10 -20.78 -13.84
CA ARG A 204 -8.54 -20.06 -12.70
C ARG A 204 -7.03 -19.98 -12.86
N ASP A 205 -6.49 -18.76 -12.83
CA ASP A 205 -5.04 -18.54 -12.91
C ASP A 205 -4.68 -17.13 -12.41
N THR A 206 -3.39 -16.90 -12.12
CA THR A 206 -2.90 -15.60 -11.70
C THR A 206 -2.72 -14.65 -12.88
N ALA A 207 -3.11 -13.40 -12.70
CA ALA A 207 -2.77 -12.28 -13.58
C ALA A 207 -1.90 -11.23 -12.81
N ASP A 208 -1.35 -11.60 -11.64
CA ASP A 208 -0.36 -10.84 -10.89
C ASP A 208 -0.75 -9.37 -10.64
N TRP A 209 -2.02 -9.10 -10.38
CA TRP A 209 -2.62 -7.77 -10.19
C TRP A 209 -2.58 -6.87 -11.44
N SER A 210 -2.11 -7.36 -12.60
CA SER A 210 -1.91 -6.62 -13.84
C SER A 210 -3.15 -6.66 -14.75
N PRO A 211 -3.63 -5.51 -15.25
CA PRO A 211 -4.70 -5.46 -16.24
C PRO A 211 -4.30 -6.13 -17.56
N ASP A 212 -3.07 -5.93 -18.05
CA ASP A 212 -2.61 -6.49 -19.32
C ASP A 212 -2.59 -8.03 -19.28
N LYS A 213 -2.04 -8.61 -18.18
CA LYS A 213 -2.05 -10.07 -17.99
C LYS A 213 -3.47 -10.61 -17.84
N ALA A 214 -4.36 -9.87 -17.22
CA ALA A 214 -5.76 -10.26 -17.09
C ALA A 214 -6.47 -10.28 -18.46
N GLN A 215 -6.22 -9.28 -19.29
CA GLN A 215 -6.73 -9.23 -20.66
C GLN A 215 -6.23 -10.41 -21.49
N GLU A 216 -4.91 -10.67 -21.52
CA GLU A 216 -4.32 -11.81 -22.24
C GLU A 216 -4.93 -13.17 -21.81
N LYS A 217 -5.13 -13.36 -20.50
CA LYS A 217 -5.78 -14.57 -19.99
C LYS A 217 -7.24 -14.67 -20.41
N MET A 218 -7.97 -13.56 -20.30
CA MET A 218 -9.38 -13.53 -20.73
C MET A 218 -9.53 -13.84 -22.22
N ASP A 219 -8.69 -13.28 -23.09
CA ASP A 219 -8.71 -13.58 -24.54
C ASP A 219 -8.54 -15.10 -24.79
N THR A 220 -7.59 -15.70 -24.08
CA THR A 220 -7.35 -17.16 -24.13
C THR A 220 -8.56 -17.95 -23.63
N TRP A 221 -9.14 -17.55 -22.51
CA TRP A 221 -10.27 -18.24 -21.88
C TRP A 221 -11.57 -18.09 -22.67
N LEU A 222 -11.82 -16.93 -23.27
CA LEU A 222 -12.97 -16.71 -24.13
C LEU A 222 -12.93 -17.61 -25.36
N ALA A 223 -11.75 -17.80 -25.96
CA ALA A 223 -11.57 -18.73 -27.08
C ALA A 223 -11.83 -20.20 -26.68
N ALA A 224 -11.40 -20.61 -25.46
CA ALA A 224 -11.49 -22.00 -25.00
C ALA A 224 -12.83 -22.37 -24.33
N HIS A 225 -13.51 -21.39 -23.72
CA HIS A 225 -14.62 -21.62 -22.80
C HIS A 225 -15.87 -20.81 -23.13
N SER A 226 -16.03 -20.34 -24.38
CA SER A 226 -17.24 -19.62 -24.83
C SER A 226 -18.52 -20.36 -24.45
N GLY A 227 -19.48 -19.67 -23.85
CA GLY A 227 -20.78 -20.21 -23.42
C GLY A 227 -20.73 -21.17 -22.22
N LYS A 228 -19.57 -21.43 -21.61
CA LYS A 228 -19.43 -22.33 -20.45
C LYS A 228 -19.40 -21.64 -19.12
N PHE A 229 -19.29 -20.32 -19.06
CA PHE A 229 -19.23 -19.50 -17.84
C PHE A 229 -20.41 -18.53 -17.78
N ASN A 230 -20.76 -18.11 -16.59
CA ASN A 230 -21.77 -17.07 -16.32
C ASN A 230 -21.26 -15.97 -15.39
N LEU A 231 -20.01 -16.06 -14.94
CA LEU A 231 -19.39 -15.06 -14.06
C LEU A 231 -17.89 -14.95 -14.33
N VAL A 232 -17.40 -13.74 -14.43
CA VAL A 232 -15.97 -13.42 -14.37
C VAL A 232 -15.69 -12.72 -13.05
N VAL A 233 -14.70 -13.19 -12.33
CA VAL A 233 -14.25 -12.60 -11.06
C VAL A 233 -12.78 -12.24 -11.15
N ALA A 234 -12.44 -11.02 -10.72
CA ALA A 234 -11.08 -10.58 -10.57
C ALA A 234 -10.83 -10.09 -9.13
N GLN A 235 -9.67 -10.36 -8.59
CA GLN A 235 -9.35 -10.02 -7.19
C GLN A 235 -8.95 -8.55 -6.98
N ASN A 236 -8.81 -7.75 -8.05
CA ASN A 236 -8.66 -6.29 -7.97
C ASN A 236 -9.27 -5.60 -9.20
N ASP A 237 -9.42 -4.27 -9.10
CA ASP A 237 -10.02 -3.44 -10.14
C ASP A 237 -9.21 -3.45 -11.43
N GLY A 238 -7.88 -3.40 -11.34
CA GLY A 238 -6.99 -3.41 -12.51
C GLY A 238 -7.22 -4.65 -13.37
N MET A 239 -7.23 -5.85 -12.78
CA MET A 239 -7.52 -7.09 -13.50
C MET A 239 -8.97 -7.14 -13.99
N ALA A 240 -9.93 -6.59 -13.24
CA ALA A 240 -11.31 -6.50 -13.69
C ALA A 240 -11.44 -5.64 -14.96
N LEU A 241 -10.74 -4.50 -15.02
CA LEU A 241 -10.71 -3.63 -16.20
C LEU A 241 -10.08 -4.36 -17.39
N GLY A 242 -8.97 -5.08 -17.22
CA GLY A 242 -8.38 -5.90 -18.28
C GLY A 242 -9.34 -6.99 -18.79
N ALA A 243 -10.08 -7.62 -17.88
CA ALA A 243 -11.11 -8.61 -18.26
C ALA A 243 -12.26 -7.98 -19.04
N VAL A 244 -12.74 -6.81 -18.63
CA VAL A 244 -13.79 -6.06 -19.32
C VAL A 244 -13.35 -5.65 -20.72
N GLU A 245 -12.12 -5.18 -20.89
CA GLU A 245 -11.57 -4.82 -22.21
C GLU A 245 -11.58 -6.01 -23.17
N SER A 246 -11.19 -7.20 -22.67
CA SER A 246 -11.30 -8.43 -23.47
C SER A 246 -12.75 -8.77 -23.83
N LEU A 247 -13.70 -8.62 -22.90
CA LEU A 247 -15.13 -8.87 -23.17
C LEU A 247 -15.70 -7.91 -24.22
N ILE A 248 -15.35 -6.62 -24.14
CA ILE A 248 -15.75 -5.59 -25.13
C ILE A 248 -15.19 -5.93 -26.50
N THR A 249 -13.89 -6.22 -26.58
CA THR A 249 -13.21 -6.56 -27.85
C THR A 249 -13.82 -7.78 -28.54
N ASN A 250 -14.33 -8.75 -27.75
CA ASN A 250 -15.00 -9.95 -28.25
C ASN A 250 -16.53 -9.79 -28.40
N GLY A 251 -17.09 -8.59 -28.19
CA GLY A 251 -18.51 -8.29 -28.40
C GLY A 251 -19.46 -8.97 -27.41
N LEU A 252 -19.01 -9.22 -26.18
CA LEU A 252 -19.78 -9.89 -25.13
C LEU A 252 -20.41 -8.91 -24.11
N VAL A 253 -20.02 -7.66 -24.13
CA VAL A 253 -20.56 -6.54 -23.35
C VAL A 253 -20.52 -5.25 -24.15
#